data_2aebc432e768a3b56d67af352eb6af00
#
_entry.id   2aebc432e768a3b56d67af352eb6af00
#
_cell.length_a   1.000
_cell.length_b   1.000
_cell.length_c   1.000
_cell.angle_alpha   90.00
_cell.angle_beta   90.00
_cell.angle_gamma   90.00
#
_symmetry.space_group_name_H-M   'P 1'
#
loop_
_entity.id
_entity.type
_entity.pdbx_description
1 polymer ?
#
loop_
_entity_poly.entity_id
_entity_poly.type
_entity_poly.pdbx_seq_one_letter_code
_entity_poly.pdbx_strand_id
1 'polypeptide(L)'
;MVQDPSTALREFLLANPRTVILTGAGISLASGIPTYRDSSGKWQRNDPIQHRDFVDKPASRQRYWARSYAGWPAVGKAQPNTRTERWLAWKRPATVLSW
;
A
#
# COMPACT_ATOMS: atom_id res chain seq x y z
N MET A 1 -26.72 16.72 9.64
CA MET A 1 -26.52 15.39 9.02
C MET A 1 -25.06 15.22 8.67
N VAL A 2 -24.51 14.09 9.01
CA VAL A 2 -23.14 13.74 8.59
C VAL A 2 -23.21 13.29 7.13
N GLN A 3 -22.43 13.93 6.27
CA GLN A 3 -22.31 13.54 4.87
C GLN A 3 -21.70 12.14 4.77
N ASP A 4 -22.21 11.32 3.86
CA ASP A 4 -21.60 10.02 3.58
C ASP A 4 -20.14 10.20 3.13
N PRO A 5 -19.17 9.49 3.74
CA PRO A 5 -17.75 9.63 3.41
C PRO A 5 -17.44 9.40 1.94
N SER A 6 -18.17 8.53 1.28
CA SER A 6 -17.98 8.23 -0.16
C SER A 6 -18.38 9.43 -1.02
N THR A 7 -19.47 10.10 -0.67
CA THR A 7 -19.93 11.31 -1.34
C THR A 7 -18.94 12.45 -1.15
N ALA A 8 -18.48 12.67 0.09
CA ALA A 8 -17.49 13.69 0.40
C ALA A 8 -16.19 13.48 -0.38
N LEU A 9 -15.69 12.26 -0.42
CA LEU A 9 -14.49 11.91 -1.20
C LEU A 9 -14.68 12.17 -2.69
N ARG A 10 -15.81 11.75 -3.24
CA ARG A 10 -16.13 11.97 -4.65
C ARG A 10 -16.16 13.45 -5.01
N GLU A 11 -16.83 14.26 -4.22
CA GLU A 11 -16.90 15.72 -4.41
C GLU A 11 -15.52 16.37 -4.34
N PHE A 12 -14.70 15.94 -3.36
CA PHE A 12 -13.32 16.41 -3.23
C PHE A 12 -12.50 16.10 -4.49
N LEU A 13 -12.57 14.86 -4.98
CA LEU A 13 -11.80 14.43 -6.16
C LEU A 13 -12.25 15.17 -7.44
N LEU A 14 -13.56 15.42 -7.58
CA LEU A 14 -14.08 16.18 -8.72
C LEU A 14 -13.66 17.65 -8.67
N ALA A 15 -13.60 18.23 -7.49
CA ALA A 15 -13.16 19.62 -7.29
C ALA A 15 -11.63 19.80 -7.44
N ASN A 16 -10.87 18.73 -7.24
CA ASN A 16 -9.41 18.75 -7.23
C ASN A 16 -8.82 17.75 -8.26
N PRO A 17 -8.85 18.10 -9.56
CA PRO A 17 -8.42 17.16 -10.61
C PRO A 17 -6.93 16.79 -10.57
N ARG A 18 -6.12 17.59 -9.87
CA ARG A 18 -4.69 17.31 -9.66
C ARG A 18 -4.44 16.81 -8.23
N THR A 19 -4.98 15.66 -7.92
CA THR A 19 -4.81 15.00 -6.61
C THR A 19 -3.76 13.91 -6.68
N VAL A 20 -2.84 13.89 -5.73
CA VAL A 20 -1.92 12.78 -5.48
C VAL A 20 -2.53 11.89 -4.41
N ILE A 21 -2.50 10.59 -4.66
CA ILE A 21 -3.03 9.59 -3.72
C ILE A 21 -1.85 8.83 -3.12
N LEU A 22 -1.70 8.94 -1.81
CA LEU A 22 -0.73 8.18 -1.03
C LEU A 22 -1.44 7.01 -0.34
N THR A 23 -0.98 5.80 -0.61
CA THR A 23 -1.49 4.58 0.03
C THR A 23 -0.41 3.91 0.86
N GLY A 24 -0.84 3.11 1.82
CA GLY A 24 0.05 2.30 2.64
C GLY A 24 -0.18 0.79 2.45
N ALA A 25 0.46 -0.01 3.31
CA ALA A 25 0.37 -1.47 3.26
C ALA A 25 -1.08 -2.00 3.35
N GLY A 26 -1.98 -1.27 4.00
CA GLY A 26 -3.38 -1.66 4.17
C GLY A 26 -4.18 -1.78 2.88
N ILE A 27 -3.77 -1.14 1.80
CA ILE A 27 -4.47 -1.24 0.51
C ILE A 27 -4.39 -2.65 -0.09
N SER A 28 -3.34 -3.40 0.25
CA SER A 28 -3.09 -4.75 -0.26
C SER A 28 -3.63 -5.86 0.66
N LEU A 29 -4.22 -5.51 1.80
CA LEU A 29 -4.73 -6.49 2.77
C LEU A 29 -5.80 -7.40 2.15
N ALA A 30 -6.75 -6.84 1.41
CA ALA A 30 -7.80 -7.59 0.72
C ALA A 30 -7.27 -8.44 -0.46
N SER A 31 -6.02 -8.25 -0.87
CA SER A 31 -5.33 -9.10 -1.85
C SER A 31 -4.57 -10.27 -1.20
N GLY A 32 -4.67 -10.44 0.12
CA GLY A 32 -3.98 -11.49 0.87
C GLY A 32 -2.57 -11.13 1.30
N ILE A 33 -2.15 -9.88 1.14
CA ILE A 33 -0.84 -9.39 1.60
C ILE A 33 -1.04 -8.75 2.98
N PRO A 34 -0.60 -9.40 4.08
CA PRO A 34 -0.84 -8.88 5.42
C PRO A 34 -0.05 -7.60 5.70
N THR A 35 -0.62 -6.77 6.57
CA THR A 35 0.05 -5.61 7.11
C THR A 35 1.05 -6.01 8.21
N TYR A 36 2.00 -5.13 8.53
CA TYR A 36 2.92 -5.35 9.65
C TYR A 36 2.23 -5.27 11.01
N ARG A 37 1.20 -4.42 11.12
CA ARG A 37 0.39 -4.25 12.32
C ARG A 37 -1.05 -4.63 12.05
N ASP A 38 -1.75 -5.13 13.07
CA ASP A 38 -3.18 -5.37 13.01
C ASP A 38 -3.98 -4.06 13.19
N SER A 39 -5.30 -4.16 13.19
CA SER A 39 -6.20 -3.01 13.37
C SER A 39 -6.05 -2.33 14.74
N SER A 40 -5.51 -3.03 15.74
CA SER A 40 -5.21 -2.48 17.07
C SER A 40 -3.83 -1.82 17.16
N GLY A 41 -3.03 -1.85 16.09
CA GLY A 41 -1.68 -1.31 16.05
C GLY A 41 -0.60 -2.25 16.58
N LYS A 42 -0.95 -3.50 16.92
CA LYS A 42 0.00 -4.49 17.38
C LYS A 42 0.78 -5.12 16.21
N TRP A 43 2.08 -5.30 16.39
CA TRP A 43 2.92 -5.99 15.43
C TRP A 43 2.47 -7.45 15.25
N GLN A 44 2.18 -7.84 14.01
CA GLN A 44 1.80 -9.21 13.65
C GLN A 44 3.00 -10.08 13.31
N ARG A 45 4.10 -9.46 12.96
CA ARG A 45 5.35 -10.10 12.53
C ARG A 45 6.53 -9.38 13.17
N ASN A 46 7.74 -9.90 12.91
CA ASN A 46 8.97 -9.21 13.29
C ASN A 46 8.97 -7.77 12.76
N ASP A 47 9.53 -6.87 13.54
CA ASP A 47 9.65 -5.46 13.18
C ASP A 47 10.25 -5.29 11.78
N PRO A 48 9.77 -4.29 11.01
CA PRO A 48 10.36 -4.00 9.71
C PRO A 48 11.82 -3.55 9.89
N ILE A 49 12.66 -3.95 8.92
CA ILE A 49 14.04 -3.48 8.88
C ILE A 49 14.01 -2.00 8.48
N GLN A 50 14.58 -1.17 9.33
CA GLN A 50 14.63 0.27 9.10
C GLN A 50 15.63 0.61 7.99
N HIS A 51 15.37 1.68 7.26
CA HIS A 51 16.23 2.13 6.16
C HIS A 51 17.68 2.29 6.59
N ARG A 52 17.93 2.91 7.73
CA ARG A 52 19.27 3.12 8.27
C ARG A 52 20.00 1.81 8.54
N ASP A 53 19.31 0.84 9.16
CA ASP A 53 19.89 -0.48 9.40
C ASP A 53 20.20 -1.23 8.09
N PHE A 54 19.35 -1.09 7.10
CA PHE A 54 19.59 -1.65 5.77
C PHE A 54 20.85 -1.05 5.11
N VAL A 55 21.03 0.25 5.20
CA VAL A 55 22.18 0.94 4.62
C VAL A 55 23.48 0.59 5.36
N ASP A 56 23.45 0.64 6.70
CA ASP A 56 24.67 0.58 7.53
C ASP A 56 25.10 -0.83 7.90
N LYS A 57 24.16 -1.81 7.93
CA LYS A 57 24.41 -3.14 8.48
C LYS A 57 24.26 -4.24 7.43
N PRO A 58 25.33 -4.91 7.02
CA PRO A 58 25.26 -6.04 6.07
C PRO A 58 24.30 -7.16 6.53
N ALA A 59 24.28 -7.47 7.83
CA ALA A 59 23.38 -8.48 8.39
C ALA A 59 21.89 -8.10 8.24
N SER A 60 21.55 -6.81 8.33
CA SER A 60 20.21 -6.32 8.10
C SER A 60 19.80 -6.44 6.63
N ARG A 61 20.71 -6.17 5.69
CA ARG A 61 20.48 -6.41 4.26
C ARG A 61 20.23 -7.88 3.96
N GLN A 62 21.00 -8.78 4.55
CA GLN A 62 20.83 -10.22 4.40
C GLN A 62 19.44 -10.67 4.86
N ARG A 63 19.01 -10.23 6.05
CA ARG A 63 17.67 -10.53 6.57
C ARG A 63 16.55 -9.94 5.70
N TYR A 64 16.74 -8.75 5.19
CA TYR A 64 15.78 -8.10 4.29
C TYR A 64 15.56 -8.95 3.02
N TRP A 65 16.64 -9.32 2.36
CA TRP A 65 16.57 -10.11 1.14
C TRP A 65 16.07 -11.54 1.37
N ALA A 66 16.44 -12.16 2.49
CA ALA A 66 15.92 -13.47 2.87
C ALA A 66 14.39 -13.44 3.07
N ARG A 67 13.87 -12.40 3.74
CA ARG A 67 12.42 -12.20 3.90
C ARG A 67 11.73 -11.93 2.56
N SER A 68 12.33 -11.12 1.73
CA SER A 68 11.79 -10.80 0.40
C SER A 68 11.72 -12.03 -0.47
N TYR A 69 12.74 -12.85 -0.46
CA TYR A 69 12.77 -14.11 -1.19
C TYR A 69 11.69 -15.09 -0.70
N ALA A 70 11.58 -15.27 0.61
CA ALA A 70 10.58 -16.15 1.21
C ALA A 70 9.14 -15.66 0.98
N GLY A 71 8.92 -14.35 0.98
CA GLY A 71 7.59 -13.73 0.80
C GLY A 71 7.15 -13.58 -0.66
N TRP A 72 8.08 -13.60 -1.60
CA TRP A 72 7.80 -13.32 -3.00
C TRP A 72 6.75 -14.25 -3.65
N PRO A 73 6.73 -15.58 -3.41
CA PRO A 73 5.71 -16.44 -4.02
C PRO A 73 4.28 -16.03 -3.69
N ALA A 74 4.03 -15.60 -2.47
CA ALA A 74 2.70 -15.11 -2.06
C ALA A 74 2.36 -13.78 -2.72
N VAL A 75 3.30 -12.82 -2.74
CA VAL A 75 3.12 -11.52 -3.39
C VAL A 75 2.96 -11.67 -4.90
N GLY A 76 3.77 -12.51 -5.53
CA GLY A 76 3.71 -12.74 -6.98
C GLY A 76 2.39 -13.38 -7.46
N LYS A 77 1.68 -14.07 -6.57
CA LYS A 77 0.37 -14.69 -6.85
C LYS A 77 -0.81 -13.79 -6.45
N ALA A 78 -0.57 -12.73 -5.70
CA ALA A 78 -1.62 -11.82 -5.25
C ALA A 78 -2.28 -11.14 -6.45
N GLN A 79 -3.60 -10.97 -6.35
CA GLN A 79 -4.38 -10.28 -7.35
C GLN A 79 -4.83 -8.91 -6.84
N PRO A 80 -5.02 -7.92 -7.73
CA PRO A 80 -5.62 -6.67 -7.35
C PRO A 80 -6.94 -6.88 -6.63
N ASN A 81 -7.22 -6.06 -5.64
CA ASN A 81 -8.51 -6.04 -4.96
C ASN A 81 -9.37 -4.86 -5.42
N THR A 82 -10.61 -4.78 -4.97
CA THR A 82 -11.55 -3.72 -5.36
C THR A 82 -10.99 -2.30 -5.13
N ARG A 83 -10.20 -2.09 -4.09
CA ARG A 83 -9.61 -0.77 -3.79
C ARG A 83 -8.57 -0.39 -4.84
N THR A 84 -7.67 -1.32 -5.18
CA THR A 84 -6.63 -1.08 -6.19
C THR A 84 -7.24 -0.89 -7.57
N GLU A 85 -8.26 -1.67 -7.92
CA GLU A 85 -8.99 -1.54 -9.19
C GLU A 85 -9.73 -0.22 -9.31
N ARG A 86 -10.36 0.26 -8.24
CA ARG A 86 -11.05 1.55 -8.22
C ARG A 86 -10.11 2.72 -8.40
N TRP A 87 -8.95 2.70 -7.77
CA TRP A 87 -7.94 3.75 -7.98
C TRP A 87 -7.39 3.73 -9.39
N LEU A 88 -7.15 2.57 -9.95
CA LEU A 88 -6.74 2.44 -11.36
C LEU A 88 -7.81 2.96 -12.31
N ALA A 89 -9.08 2.63 -12.10
CA ALA A 89 -10.20 3.10 -12.92
C ALA A 89 -10.42 4.62 -12.81
N TRP A 90 -10.17 5.20 -11.63
CA TRP A 90 -10.25 6.65 -11.44
C TRP A 90 -9.11 7.39 -12.15
N LYS A 91 -8.02 6.71 -12.43
CA LYS A 91 -6.87 7.21 -13.16
C LYS A 91 -7.29 7.63 -14.58
N ARG A 92 -7.52 8.91 -14.79
CA ARG A 92 -7.81 9.43 -16.14
C ARG A 92 -6.52 9.50 -16.95
N PRO A 93 -6.52 9.12 -18.26
CA PRO A 93 -5.31 9.16 -19.10
C PRO A 93 -4.61 10.51 -19.15
N ALA A 94 -5.36 11.60 -19.00
CA ALA A 94 -4.82 12.97 -19.01
C ALA A 94 -4.18 13.42 -17.68
N THR A 95 -4.31 12.64 -16.60
CA THR A 95 -3.86 13.03 -15.27
C THR A 95 -2.69 12.20 -14.77
N VAL A 96 -2.25 11.23 -15.53
CA VAL A 96 -1.22 10.30 -15.10
C VAL A 96 0.12 10.70 -15.68
N LEU A 97 0.99 11.11 -14.79
CA LEU A 97 2.42 11.00 -15.04
C LEU A 97 2.74 9.50 -15.13
N SER A 98 3.04 9.03 -16.33
CA SER A 98 3.59 7.69 -16.51
C SER A 98 4.94 7.64 -15.82
N TRP A 99 5.12 6.69 -14.94
CA TRP A 99 6.45 6.33 -14.42
C TRP A 99 7.25 5.61 -15.48
#